data_08640cf2f2a044241ef466b1a7195069
#
_entry.id   08640cf2f2a044241ef466b1a7195069
#
_cell.length_a   1.000
_cell.length_b   1.000
_cell.length_c   1.000
_cell.angle_alpha   90.00
_cell.angle_beta   90.00
_cell.angle_gamma   90.00
#
_symmetry.space_group_name_H-M   'P 1'
#
loop_
_entity.id
_entity.type
_entity.pdbx_description
1 polymer ?
#
loop_
_entity_poly.entity_id
_entity_poly.type
_entity_poly.pdbx_seq_one_letter_code
_entity_poly.pdbx_strand_id
1 'polypeptide(L)'
;DVYKRQVPELGTVTEIEVAERTVSGVVSKLVIHGSEHTISISGQSNIRAILNPVNQEIVRQDGSTVTGWTSLPSPYYYVEKTDAGFVVHGGGFGHGAGMSIYGAGVLGRQGKSYKYILRHYFSYVDFTSIYTMDDGEETADSE
;
A
#
# COMPACT_ATOMS: atom_id res chain seq x y z
N ASP A 1 6.67 -29.71 7.79
CA ASP A 1 6.48 -29.74 6.33
C ASP A 1 5.94 -28.41 5.88
N VAL A 2 6.84 -27.58 5.39
CA VAL A 2 6.48 -26.32 4.74
C VAL A 2 5.78 -26.70 3.45
N TYR A 3 4.48 -26.49 3.36
CA TYR A 3 3.75 -26.59 2.10
C TYR A 3 4.38 -25.60 1.11
N LYS A 4 5.28 -26.09 0.27
CA LYS A 4 5.65 -25.41 -0.99
C LYS A 4 4.36 -25.36 -1.80
N ARG A 5 3.61 -24.26 -1.71
CA ARG A 5 2.61 -23.96 -2.72
C ARG A 5 3.37 -23.92 -4.04
N GLN A 6 3.16 -24.93 -4.88
CA GLN A 6 3.64 -24.89 -6.24
C GLN A 6 2.94 -23.70 -6.88
N VAL A 7 3.70 -22.64 -7.14
CA VAL A 7 3.23 -21.56 -7.98
C VAL A 7 3.12 -22.16 -9.37
N PRO A 8 1.95 -22.20 -10.00
CA PRO A 8 1.82 -22.72 -11.35
C PRO A 8 2.78 -21.97 -12.28
N GLU A 9 3.41 -22.69 -13.18
CA GLU A 9 4.27 -22.06 -14.18
C GLU A 9 3.42 -21.17 -15.07
N LEU A 10 3.65 -19.85 -14.99
CA LEU A 10 2.90 -18.86 -15.77
C LEU A 10 3.21 -18.91 -17.26
N GLY A 11 4.37 -19.48 -17.62
CA GLY A 11 4.91 -19.32 -18.95
C GLY A 11 5.37 -17.87 -19.19
N THR A 12 5.23 -17.39 -20.40
CA THR A 12 5.53 -15.99 -20.74
C THR A 12 4.40 -15.08 -20.28
N VAL A 13 4.73 -14.05 -19.49
CA VAL A 13 3.75 -13.07 -19.04
C VAL A 13 3.28 -12.24 -20.24
N THR A 14 1.99 -12.26 -20.49
CA THR A 14 1.36 -11.57 -21.62
C THR A 14 0.65 -10.27 -21.21
N GLU A 15 0.16 -10.22 -19.96
CA GLU A 15 -0.54 -9.05 -19.42
C GLU A 15 -0.41 -9.00 -17.89
N ILE A 16 -0.34 -7.79 -17.35
CA ILE A 16 -0.41 -7.51 -15.91
C ILE A 16 -1.54 -6.51 -15.71
N GLU A 17 -2.62 -6.97 -15.09
CA GLU A 17 -3.85 -6.20 -14.89
C GLU A 17 -3.98 -5.77 -13.43
N VAL A 18 -4.22 -4.48 -13.20
CA VAL A 18 -4.68 -3.96 -11.90
C VAL A 18 -6.20 -4.14 -11.85
N ALA A 19 -6.66 -5.28 -11.31
CA ALA A 19 -8.07 -5.66 -11.34
C ALA A 19 -8.92 -4.90 -10.32
N GLU A 20 -8.36 -4.59 -9.15
CA GLU A 20 -9.10 -3.87 -8.10
C GLU A 20 -8.20 -2.87 -7.38
N ARG A 21 -8.82 -1.76 -6.95
CA ARG A 21 -8.21 -0.75 -6.09
C ARG A 21 -9.10 -0.47 -4.88
N THR A 22 -8.47 -0.07 -3.79
CA THR A 22 -9.19 0.48 -2.64
C THR A 22 -9.73 1.87 -2.94
N VAL A 23 -10.58 2.40 -2.07
CA VAL A 23 -11.11 3.79 -2.17
C VAL A 23 -9.98 4.83 -2.20
N SER A 24 -8.83 4.54 -1.57
CA SER A 24 -7.65 5.39 -1.57
C SER A 24 -6.79 5.25 -2.84
N GLY A 25 -7.17 4.38 -3.78
CA GLY A 25 -6.47 4.15 -5.04
C GLY A 25 -5.33 3.12 -4.96
N VAL A 26 -5.09 2.52 -3.81
CA VAL A 26 -4.11 1.45 -3.61
C VAL A 26 -4.56 0.19 -4.35
N VAL A 27 -3.64 -0.48 -5.05
CA VAL A 27 -3.91 -1.77 -5.69
C VAL A 27 -4.24 -2.80 -4.62
N SER A 28 -5.42 -3.38 -4.69
CA SER A 28 -5.91 -4.43 -3.77
C SER A 28 -5.92 -5.82 -4.41
N LYS A 29 -5.99 -5.87 -5.75
CA LYS A 29 -5.93 -7.12 -6.51
C LYS A 29 -5.19 -6.91 -7.83
N LEU A 30 -4.24 -7.79 -8.08
CA LEU A 30 -3.47 -7.86 -9.32
C LEU A 30 -3.76 -9.19 -10.01
N VAL A 31 -3.91 -9.18 -11.32
CA VAL A 31 -4.03 -10.38 -12.13
C VAL A 31 -2.88 -10.41 -13.12
N ILE A 32 -2.15 -11.52 -13.17
CA ILE A 32 -1.05 -11.73 -14.11
C ILE A 32 -1.45 -12.87 -15.05
N HIS A 33 -1.53 -12.54 -16.33
CA HIS A 33 -1.83 -13.49 -17.39
C HIS A 33 -0.51 -13.98 -18.00
N GLY A 34 -0.32 -15.27 -17.96
CA GLY A 34 0.77 -15.92 -18.65
C GLY A 34 0.25 -16.76 -19.83
N SER A 35 1.17 -17.28 -20.64
CA SER A 35 0.81 -18.15 -21.76
C SER A 35 0.24 -19.51 -21.30
N GLU A 36 0.59 -19.95 -20.10
CA GLU A 36 0.19 -21.26 -19.53
C GLU A 36 -0.92 -21.10 -18.51
N HIS A 37 -0.76 -20.17 -17.57
CA HIS A 37 -1.70 -19.96 -16.47
C HIS A 37 -1.91 -18.48 -16.18
N THR A 38 -3.04 -18.19 -15.54
CA THR A 38 -3.35 -16.88 -14.97
C THR A 38 -3.39 -16.98 -13.46
N ILE A 39 -2.77 -16.02 -12.76
CA ILE A 39 -2.79 -15.95 -11.31
C ILE A 39 -3.41 -14.65 -10.83
N SER A 40 -4.07 -14.71 -9.68
CA SER A 40 -4.64 -13.54 -8.99
C SER A 40 -3.93 -13.37 -7.66
N ILE A 41 -3.46 -12.17 -7.38
CA ILE A 41 -2.70 -11.82 -6.19
C ILE A 41 -3.48 -10.76 -5.40
N SER A 42 -3.66 -11.00 -4.11
CA SER A 42 -4.26 -10.07 -3.17
C SER A 42 -3.36 -9.89 -1.94
N GLY A 43 -3.62 -8.81 -1.18
CA GLY A 43 -2.80 -8.44 -0.03
C GLY A 43 -1.61 -7.57 -0.43
N GLN A 44 -1.48 -6.42 0.22
CA GLN A 44 -0.52 -5.38 -0.15
C GLN A 44 0.95 -5.86 -0.15
N SER A 45 1.32 -6.76 0.76
CA SER A 45 2.67 -7.34 0.82
C SER A 45 2.97 -8.21 -0.39
N ASN A 46 2.01 -9.05 -0.79
CA ASN A 46 2.15 -9.93 -1.95
C ASN A 46 2.19 -9.13 -3.27
N ILE A 47 1.31 -8.12 -3.39
CA ILE A 47 1.22 -7.23 -4.56
C ILE A 47 2.52 -6.46 -4.76
N ARG A 48 3.17 -6.00 -3.68
CA ARG A 48 4.47 -5.34 -3.75
C ARG A 48 5.61 -6.30 -4.05
N ALA A 49 5.54 -7.52 -3.53
CA ALA A 49 6.60 -8.51 -3.66
C ALA A 49 6.61 -9.21 -5.02
N ILE A 50 5.44 -9.44 -5.64
CA ILE A 50 5.36 -10.18 -6.92
C ILE A 50 6.03 -9.43 -8.08
N LEU A 51 5.98 -8.09 -8.04
CA LEU A 51 6.65 -7.21 -9.00
C LEU A 51 7.97 -6.65 -8.42
N ASN A 52 8.72 -7.47 -7.67
CA ASN A 52 9.94 -7.02 -7.03
C ASN A 52 10.98 -6.53 -8.05
N PRO A 53 11.62 -5.40 -7.79
CA PRO A 53 12.61 -4.80 -8.70
C PRO A 53 14.06 -5.23 -8.37
N VAL A 54 14.28 -6.48 -7.95
CA VAL A 54 15.62 -6.95 -7.48
C VAL A 54 16.73 -6.69 -8.50
N ASN A 55 16.44 -6.87 -9.78
CA ASN A 55 17.40 -6.69 -10.88
C ASN A 55 17.06 -5.47 -11.75
N GLN A 56 16.25 -4.55 -11.23
CA GLN A 56 15.80 -3.37 -11.95
C GLN A 56 16.15 -2.10 -11.18
N GLU A 57 16.27 -1.01 -11.89
CA GLU A 57 16.41 0.31 -11.31
C GLU A 57 15.04 0.94 -11.06
N ILE A 58 14.87 1.52 -9.88
CA ILE A 58 13.73 2.41 -9.61
C ILE A 58 14.22 3.84 -9.85
N VAL A 59 13.68 4.48 -10.87
CA VAL A 59 13.92 5.89 -11.16
C VAL A 59 12.96 6.74 -10.35
N ARG A 60 13.49 7.65 -9.54
CA ARG A 60 12.71 8.57 -8.72
C ARG A 60 12.33 9.83 -9.49
N GLN A 61 11.39 10.60 -8.95
CA GLN A 61 10.91 11.85 -9.56
C GLN A 61 12.03 12.90 -9.74
N ASP A 62 13.05 12.88 -8.88
CA ASP A 62 14.23 13.77 -8.96
C ASP A 62 15.31 13.28 -9.95
N GLY A 63 15.03 12.18 -10.66
CA GLY A 63 15.96 11.54 -11.60
C GLY A 63 17.01 10.63 -10.95
N SER A 64 17.05 10.55 -9.62
CA SER A 64 17.94 9.59 -8.94
C SER A 64 17.45 8.16 -9.11
N THR A 65 18.36 7.20 -9.08
CA THR A 65 18.06 5.78 -9.19
C THR A 65 18.40 5.04 -7.91
N VAL A 66 17.64 3.99 -7.63
CA VAL A 66 17.92 3.03 -6.55
C VAL A 66 17.76 1.62 -7.06
N THR A 67 18.59 0.72 -6.55
CA THR A 67 18.62 -0.70 -6.90
C THR A 67 18.55 -1.58 -5.66
N GLY A 68 18.38 -2.89 -5.86
CA GLY A 68 18.45 -3.87 -4.78
C GLY A 68 17.21 -3.92 -3.87
N TRP A 69 16.11 -3.34 -4.28
CA TRP A 69 14.85 -3.45 -3.54
C TRP A 69 14.20 -4.81 -3.80
N THR A 70 13.72 -5.44 -2.74
CA THR A 70 13.05 -6.76 -2.78
C THR A 70 11.53 -6.68 -2.90
N SER A 71 10.99 -5.46 -2.90
CA SER A 71 9.56 -5.20 -3.13
C SER A 71 9.38 -3.79 -3.67
N LEU A 72 8.25 -3.52 -4.33
CA LEU A 72 7.89 -2.16 -4.71
C LEU A 72 7.78 -1.24 -3.49
N PRO A 73 8.13 0.05 -3.60
CA PRO A 73 8.05 1.02 -2.50
C PRO A 73 6.66 1.15 -1.90
N SER A 74 5.64 1.02 -2.72
CA SER A 74 4.24 1.07 -2.30
C SER A 74 3.34 0.25 -3.23
N PRO A 75 2.10 -0.08 -2.85
CA PRO A 75 1.11 -0.68 -3.75
C PRO A 75 0.32 0.38 -4.54
N TYR A 76 0.81 1.61 -4.63
CA TYR A 76 0.17 2.71 -5.36
C TYR A 76 0.84 2.89 -6.72
N TYR A 77 0.41 2.13 -7.71
CA TYR A 77 1.01 2.11 -9.05
C TYR A 77 0.02 1.74 -10.16
N TYR A 78 0.40 1.97 -11.40
CA TYR A 78 -0.19 1.34 -12.57
C TYR A 78 0.90 0.67 -13.40
N VAL A 79 0.50 -0.22 -14.31
CA VAL A 79 1.41 -0.96 -15.17
C VAL A 79 1.12 -0.56 -16.62
N GLU A 80 2.17 -0.21 -17.32
CA GLU A 80 2.16 0.08 -18.75
C GLU A 80 2.81 -1.08 -19.50
N LYS A 81 2.14 -1.58 -20.54
CA LYS A 81 2.71 -2.55 -21.45
C LYS A 81 3.43 -1.83 -22.57
N THR A 82 4.66 -2.20 -22.84
CA THR A 82 5.50 -1.67 -23.90
C THR A 82 5.99 -2.79 -24.79
N ASP A 83 6.62 -2.46 -25.93
CA ASP A 83 7.24 -3.47 -26.82
C ASP A 83 8.40 -4.23 -26.13
N ALA A 84 9.05 -3.61 -25.14
CA ALA A 84 10.15 -4.20 -24.38
C ALA A 84 9.69 -4.98 -23.13
N GLY A 85 8.40 -4.95 -22.76
CA GLY A 85 7.85 -5.59 -21.57
C GLY A 85 6.89 -4.72 -20.81
N PHE A 86 7.05 -4.65 -19.48
CA PHE A 86 6.15 -3.90 -18.61
C PHE A 86 6.92 -2.85 -17.83
N VAL A 87 6.35 -1.64 -17.76
CA VAL A 87 6.85 -0.54 -16.93
C VAL A 87 5.87 -0.28 -15.79
N VAL A 88 6.37 -0.24 -14.57
CA VAL A 88 5.57 0.07 -13.38
C VAL A 88 5.78 1.53 -13.02
N HIS A 89 4.71 2.31 -13.06
CA HIS A 89 4.70 3.71 -12.65
C HIS A 89 3.99 3.82 -11.30
N GLY A 90 4.67 4.33 -10.31
CA GLY A 90 4.12 4.35 -8.95
C GLY A 90 4.48 5.60 -8.16
N GLY A 91 3.84 5.75 -7.03
CA GLY A 91 4.07 6.83 -6.08
C GLY A 91 3.94 6.37 -4.64
N GLY A 92 4.37 7.22 -3.73
CA GLY A 92 4.28 6.96 -2.31
C GLY A 92 5.34 6.00 -1.77
N PHE A 93 5.35 5.85 -0.45
CA PHE A 93 6.26 4.98 0.27
C PHE A 93 5.51 4.36 1.46
N GLY A 94 5.47 3.03 1.51
CA GLY A 94 4.78 2.28 2.55
C GLY A 94 3.57 1.50 2.04
N HIS A 95 2.81 0.92 2.96
CA HIS A 95 1.73 -0.02 2.65
C HIS A 95 0.40 0.63 2.21
N GLY A 96 0.26 1.96 2.40
CA GLY A 96 -0.95 2.70 1.98
C GLY A 96 -2.18 2.49 2.88
N ALA A 97 -2.00 1.95 4.09
CA ALA A 97 -3.07 1.75 5.06
C ALA A 97 -2.73 2.42 6.40
N GLY A 98 -3.75 2.78 7.17
CA GLY A 98 -3.57 3.45 8.46
C GLY A 98 -3.13 4.93 8.32
N MET A 99 -2.39 5.41 9.30
CA MET A 99 -2.00 6.81 9.42
C MET A 99 -0.59 7.05 8.88
N SER A 100 -0.45 8.06 8.02
CA SER A 100 0.87 8.54 7.59
C SER A 100 1.56 9.30 8.71
N ILE A 101 2.73 8.82 9.16
CA ILE A 101 3.53 9.51 10.19
C ILE A 101 3.93 10.92 9.73
N TYR A 102 4.34 11.05 8.46
CA TYR A 102 4.70 12.36 7.90
C TYR A 102 3.50 13.28 7.77
N GLY A 103 2.36 12.76 7.29
CA GLY A 103 1.11 13.53 7.19
C GLY A 103 0.60 13.97 8.56
N ALA A 104 0.59 13.09 9.55
CA ALA A 104 0.26 13.43 10.92
C ALA A 104 1.19 14.52 11.50
N GLY A 105 2.50 14.41 11.23
CA GLY A 105 3.48 15.44 11.62
C GLY A 105 3.23 16.80 10.96
N VAL A 106 2.79 16.83 9.69
CA VAL A 106 2.41 18.08 9.01
C VAL A 106 1.18 18.69 9.68
N LEU A 107 0.12 17.92 9.92
CA LEU A 107 -1.09 18.38 10.59
C LEU A 107 -0.80 18.88 12.01
N GLY A 108 0.07 18.19 12.76
CA GLY A 108 0.50 18.61 14.09
C GLY A 108 1.23 19.95 14.06
N ARG A 109 2.14 20.18 13.11
CA ARG A 109 2.81 21.48 12.93
C ARG A 109 1.84 22.60 12.52
N GLN A 110 0.73 22.28 11.90
CA GLN A 110 -0.37 23.20 11.60
C GLN A 110 -1.29 23.47 12.80
N GLY A 111 -0.99 22.92 13.97
CA GLY A 111 -1.76 23.10 15.20
C GLY A 111 -3.03 22.25 15.28
N LYS A 112 -3.16 21.23 14.44
CA LYS A 112 -4.31 20.30 14.54
C LYS A 112 -4.17 19.40 15.76
N SER A 113 -5.30 19.21 16.50
CA SER A 113 -5.33 18.33 17.66
C SER A 113 -5.14 16.86 17.26
N TYR A 114 -4.71 16.02 18.22
CA TYR A 114 -4.58 14.57 17.98
C TYR A 114 -5.92 13.92 17.60
N LYS A 115 -7.04 14.38 18.15
CA LYS A 115 -8.39 13.91 17.79
C LYS A 115 -8.70 14.21 16.31
N TYR A 116 -8.36 15.42 15.84
CA TYR A 116 -8.48 15.78 14.43
C TYR A 116 -7.63 14.89 13.55
N ILE A 117 -6.36 14.70 13.90
CA ILE A 117 -5.41 13.88 13.13
C ILE A 117 -5.90 12.43 13.03
N LEU A 118 -6.33 11.84 14.14
CA LEU A 118 -6.83 10.47 14.13
C LEU A 118 -8.11 10.34 13.30
N ARG A 119 -9.06 11.28 13.39
CA ARG A 119 -10.28 11.25 12.56
C ARG A 119 -10.01 11.51 11.08
N HIS A 120 -8.91 12.19 10.74
CA HIS A 120 -8.49 12.37 9.35
C HIS A 120 -8.09 11.05 8.68
N TYR A 121 -7.44 10.16 9.42
CA TYR A 121 -6.95 8.87 8.89
C TYR A 121 -7.89 7.69 9.15
N PHE A 122 -8.69 7.77 10.20
CA PHE A 122 -9.58 6.68 10.61
C PHE A 122 -11.02 7.18 10.66
N SER A 123 -11.88 6.56 9.85
CA SER A 123 -13.31 6.83 9.87
C SER A 123 -13.98 6.05 11.00
N TYR A 124 -15.04 6.62 11.57
CA TYR A 124 -15.88 5.95 12.58
C TYR A 124 -15.11 5.51 13.84
N VAL A 125 -14.21 6.38 14.33
CA VAL A 125 -13.48 6.15 15.57
C VAL A 125 -14.03 7.01 16.69
N ASP A 126 -14.23 6.39 17.86
CA ASP A 126 -14.51 7.06 19.11
C ASP A 126 -13.25 7.10 19.98
N PHE A 127 -13.18 8.09 20.83
CA PHE A 127 -12.05 8.29 21.73
C PHE A 127 -12.48 7.97 23.16
N THR A 128 -11.83 6.99 23.77
CA THR A 128 -12.02 6.64 25.17
C THR A 128 -10.69 6.77 25.90
N SER A 129 -10.67 7.43 27.03
CA SER A 129 -9.50 7.49 27.89
C SER A 129 -9.40 6.20 28.71
N ILE A 130 -8.28 5.51 28.66
CA ILE A 130 -8.03 4.34 29.52
C ILE A 130 -7.88 4.71 30.98
N TYR A 131 -7.63 5.98 31.29
CA TYR A 131 -7.48 6.49 32.66
C TYR A 131 -8.80 6.87 33.30
N THR A 132 -9.90 6.96 32.56
CA THR A 132 -11.24 7.29 33.07
C THR A 132 -12.14 6.05 33.23
N MET A 133 -11.60 4.84 33.00
CA MET A 133 -12.38 3.62 33.17
C MET A 133 -12.66 3.26 34.66
N ASP A 134 -12.02 3.94 35.60
CA ASP A 134 -12.16 3.64 37.03
C ASP A 134 -13.15 4.56 37.77
N ASP A 135 -13.51 5.72 37.22
CA ASP A 135 -14.43 6.68 37.85
C ASP A 135 -15.54 7.00 36.88
N GLY A 136 -16.72 6.42 37.10
CA GLY A 136 -17.93 6.56 36.28
C GLY A 136 -18.54 7.97 36.24
N GLU A 137 -17.79 9.00 35.84
CA GLU A 137 -18.30 10.34 35.53
C GLU A 137 -17.87 10.79 34.15
N GLU A 138 -18.85 10.80 33.25
CA GLU A 138 -18.80 11.50 31.97
C GLU A 138 -18.64 12.99 32.17
N THR A 139 -17.47 13.55 31.96
CA THR A 139 -17.40 14.99 31.69
C THR A 139 -17.55 15.23 30.20
N ALA A 140 -18.69 15.77 29.80
CA ALA A 140 -18.97 16.26 28.47
C ALA A 140 -17.98 17.40 28.14
N ASP A 141 -17.00 17.12 27.30
CA ASP A 141 -16.18 18.16 26.66
C ASP A 141 -16.97 18.72 25.48
N SER A 142 -17.44 19.94 25.71
CA SER A 142 -18.04 20.83 24.73
C SER A 142 -16.94 21.42 23.82
N GLU A 143 -17.21 21.34 22.49
CA GLU A 143 -16.66 22.09 21.35
C GLU A 143 -15.20 21.86 20.95
#